data_2f43d0475fbbf171189d7357516060aa
#
_entry.id   2f43d0475fbbf171189d7357516060aa
#
_cell.length_a   1.000
_cell.length_b   1.000
_cell.length_c   1.000
_cell.angle_alpha   90.00
_cell.angle_beta   90.00
_cell.angle_gamma   90.00
#
_symmetry.space_group_name_H-M   'P 1'
#
loop_
_entity.id
_entity.type
_entity.pdbx_description
1 polymer ?
#
loop_
_entity_poly.entity_id
_entity_poly.type
_entity_poly.pdbx_seq_one_letter_code
_entity_poly.pdbx_strand_id
1 'polypeptide(L)'
;MELIARRFDNGQFVRIRFQGDRIGQVEPVEPRSEPEAGCPWVAPGLVDLQVNGYGGQEFSAPDLTVEKVRQIALAMDRFGVVRFCPTITTNSREVIEHALRTIAQACRQLPEVRQRVAGVHLEGPYISPQDGARGAHPLAHCRAPDWREFQRFQKAAEGRVRLLTLSPEYEGSEEFIRQVSASGVVVSIGHTAASPEQIHRAAEAG
;
A
#
# COMPACT_ATOMS: atom_id res chain seq x y z
N MET A 1 2.80 -17.16 26.64
CA MET A 1 3.88 -16.14 26.56
C MET A 1 3.36 -14.83 27.14
N GLU A 2 4.20 -14.05 27.82
CA GLU A 2 3.84 -12.79 28.46
C GLU A 2 4.93 -11.75 28.15
N LEU A 3 4.51 -10.49 27.92
CA LEU A 3 5.39 -9.35 27.71
C LEU A 3 4.99 -8.20 28.63
N ILE A 4 5.93 -7.58 29.33
CA ILE A 4 5.74 -6.27 29.97
C ILE A 4 6.32 -5.22 29.06
N ALA A 5 5.53 -4.18 28.78
CA ALA A 5 5.89 -3.14 27.84
C ALA A 5 5.27 -1.79 28.24
N ARG A 6 5.80 -0.70 27.69
CA ARG A 6 5.25 0.64 27.83
C ARG A 6 4.39 0.97 26.60
N ARG A 7 3.17 1.40 26.81
CA ARG A 7 2.28 1.83 25.71
C ARG A 7 2.80 3.14 25.10
N PHE A 8 2.78 3.20 23.76
CA PHE A 8 3.27 4.37 23.02
C PHE A 8 2.38 5.61 23.15
N ASP A 9 1.07 5.41 23.38
CA ASP A 9 0.06 6.46 23.36
C ASP A 9 -0.04 7.24 24.69
N ASN A 10 0.27 6.61 25.83
CA ASN A 10 0.13 7.23 27.14
C ASN A 10 1.27 6.90 28.12
N GLY A 11 2.25 6.11 27.72
CA GLY A 11 3.38 5.73 28.56
C GLY A 11 3.06 4.77 29.70
N GLN A 12 1.82 4.26 29.79
CA GLN A 12 1.43 3.32 30.85
C GLN A 12 2.12 1.96 30.67
N PHE A 13 2.57 1.39 31.77
CA PHE A 13 3.08 0.02 31.74
C PHE A 13 1.93 -0.98 31.67
N VAL A 14 2.07 -1.97 30.80
CA VAL A 14 1.08 -3.02 30.59
C VAL A 14 1.73 -4.39 30.54
N ARG A 15 0.99 -5.37 31.03
CA ARG A 15 1.27 -6.78 30.81
C ARG A 15 0.40 -7.29 29.68
N ILE A 16 1.01 -7.85 28.66
CA ILE A 16 0.35 -8.43 27.50
C ILE A 16 0.51 -9.94 27.60
N ARG A 17 -0.60 -10.65 27.66
CA ARG A 17 -0.63 -12.12 27.60
C ARG A 17 -1.09 -12.60 26.24
N PHE A 18 -0.34 -13.54 25.69
CA PHE A 18 -0.62 -14.13 24.39
C PHE A 18 -1.30 -15.49 24.55
N GLN A 19 -2.30 -15.75 23.72
CA GLN A 19 -2.97 -17.04 23.54
C GLN A 19 -2.73 -17.49 22.09
N GLY A 20 -1.74 -18.37 21.89
CA GLY A 20 -1.27 -18.72 20.56
C GLY A 20 -0.67 -17.47 19.84
N ASP A 21 -1.26 -17.14 18.69
CA ASP A 21 -0.90 -16.02 17.84
C ASP A 21 -1.69 -14.72 18.12
N ARG A 22 -2.50 -14.71 19.19
CA ARG A 22 -3.37 -13.59 19.53
C ARG A 22 -3.04 -12.97 20.87
N ILE A 23 -3.31 -11.67 21.00
CA ILE A 23 -3.34 -10.99 22.28
C ILE A 23 -4.61 -11.44 23.02
N GLY A 24 -4.43 -12.17 24.09
CA GLY A 24 -5.55 -12.64 24.93
C GLY A 24 -5.96 -11.63 25.99
N GLN A 25 -5.00 -10.89 26.55
CA GLN A 25 -5.25 -9.93 27.63
C GLN A 25 -4.20 -8.83 27.65
N VAL A 26 -4.63 -7.59 27.96
CA VAL A 26 -3.77 -6.45 28.24
C VAL A 26 -4.20 -5.84 29.56
N GLU A 27 -3.32 -5.84 30.56
CA GLU A 27 -3.58 -5.34 31.90
C GLU A 27 -2.60 -4.23 32.26
N PRO A 28 -3.06 -3.11 32.89
CA PRO A 28 -2.16 -2.18 33.53
C PRO A 28 -1.31 -2.88 34.60
N VAL A 29 -0.05 -2.49 34.72
CA VAL A 29 0.81 -2.91 35.83
C VAL A 29 1.42 -1.69 36.49
N GLU A 30 1.51 -1.70 37.82
CA GLU A 30 2.24 -0.67 38.55
C GLU A 30 3.73 -0.78 38.22
N PRO A 31 4.39 0.35 37.96
CA PRO A 31 5.85 0.35 37.81
C PRO A 31 6.48 -0.16 39.12
N ARG A 32 7.22 -1.25 39.05
CA ARG A 32 8.11 -1.60 40.16
C ARG A 32 9.11 -0.46 40.33
N SER A 33 9.50 -0.18 41.56
CA SER A 33 10.14 1.01 42.17
C SER A 33 11.31 1.70 41.43
N GLU A 34 11.65 1.33 40.21
CA GLU A 34 12.42 2.08 39.22
C GLU A 34 11.87 1.77 37.83
N PRO A 35 11.76 2.78 36.93
CA PRO A 35 11.48 2.50 35.54
C PRO A 35 12.63 1.63 35.03
N GLU A 36 12.38 0.35 34.75
CA GLU A 36 13.40 -0.52 34.18
C GLU A 36 13.92 0.15 32.92
N ALA A 37 15.15 0.68 33.02
CA ALA A 37 15.91 1.15 31.89
C ALA A 37 15.98 -0.02 30.90
N GLY A 38 15.19 0.07 29.80
CA GLY A 38 15.11 -1.00 28.80
C GLY A 38 13.74 -1.65 28.62
N CYS A 39 12.69 -1.24 29.36
CA CYS A 39 11.35 -1.72 29.09
C CYS A 39 10.92 -1.33 27.66
N PRO A 40 10.56 -2.30 26.79
CA PRO A 40 10.23 -2.01 25.40
C PRO A 40 8.94 -1.21 25.30
N TRP A 41 8.88 -0.37 24.27
CA TRP A 41 7.62 0.25 23.86
C TRP A 41 6.78 -0.72 23.05
N VAL A 42 5.46 -0.67 23.22
CA VAL A 42 4.50 -1.40 22.42
C VAL A 42 3.56 -0.43 21.72
N ALA A 43 3.36 -0.66 20.44
CA ALA A 43 2.41 0.06 19.58
C ALA A 43 1.70 -0.92 18.66
N PRO A 44 0.55 -0.57 18.07
CA PRO A 44 0.03 -1.29 16.91
C PRO A 44 1.08 -1.32 15.81
N GLY A 45 1.14 -2.42 15.06
CA GLY A 45 2.02 -2.49 13.90
C GLY A 45 1.66 -1.44 12.86
N LEU A 46 2.67 -0.90 12.18
CA LEU A 46 2.50 0.12 11.16
C LEU A 46 1.87 -0.47 9.88
N VAL A 47 1.07 0.35 9.21
CA VAL A 47 0.54 0.05 7.88
C VAL A 47 1.12 1.07 6.91
N ASP A 48 1.86 0.58 5.90
CA ASP A 48 2.45 1.43 4.86
C ASP A 48 1.63 1.33 3.57
N LEU A 49 1.08 2.46 3.13
CA LEU A 49 0.20 2.49 1.96
C LEU A 49 0.96 2.60 0.63
N GLN A 50 2.30 2.81 0.68
CA GLN A 50 3.11 2.98 -0.53
C GLN A 50 4.52 2.42 -0.35
N VAL A 51 4.73 1.20 -0.79
CA VAL A 51 6.05 0.57 -0.84
C VAL A 51 6.38 0.23 -2.29
N ASN A 52 7.26 1.01 -2.90
CA ASN A 52 7.69 0.81 -4.31
C ASN A 52 8.65 -0.37 -4.44
N GLY A 53 9.36 -0.68 -3.36
CA GLY A 53 10.34 -1.77 -3.30
C GLY A 53 11.25 -1.61 -2.08
N TYR A 54 12.20 -2.53 -1.93
CA TYR A 54 13.20 -2.48 -0.88
C TYR A 54 14.43 -3.31 -1.23
N GLY A 55 15.62 -2.88 -0.73
CA GLY A 55 16.87 -3.63 -0.86
C GLY A 55 17.34 -3.81 -2.32
N GLY A 56 17.10 -2.79 -3.17
CA GLY A 56 17.45 -2.82 -4.58
C GLY A 56 16.48 -3.60 -5.46
N GLN A 57 15.33 -3.99 -4.92
CA GLN A 57 14.25 -4.66 -5.66
C GLN A 57 13.00 -3.77 -5.70
N GLU A 58 12.29 -3.78 -6.82
CA GLU A 58 11.11 -2.94 -7.07
C GLU A 58 9.93 -3.78 -7.55
N PHE A 59 8.72 -3.38 -7.13
CA PHE A 59 7.49 -4.04 -7.58
C PHE A 59 7.18 -3.75 -9.07
N SER A 60 7.69 -2.65 -9.61
CA SER A 60 7.52 -2.27 -11.02
C SER A 60 8.62 -2.83 -11.95
N ALA A 61 9.50 -3.68 -11.44
CA ALA A 61 10.57 -4.28 -12.25
C ALA A 61 10.00 -5.31 -13.25
N PRO A 62 10.45 -5.32 -14.51
CA PRO A 62 9.97 -6.27 -15.52
C PRO A 62 10.35 -7.72 -15.21
N ASP A 63 11.33 -7.93 -14.34
CA ASP A 63 11.82 -9.23 -13.89
C ASP A 63 11.35 -9.57 -12.46
N LEU A 64 10.25 -8.97 -12.00
CA LEU A 64 9.68 -9.27 -10.69
C LEU A 64 9.29 -10.76 -10.60
N THR A 65 9.68 -11.40 -9.49
CA THR A 65 9.36 -12.80 -9.21
C THR A 65 8.65 -12.95 -7.87
N VAL A 66 8.00 -14.09 -7.65
CA VAL A 66 7.35 -14.42 -6.36
C VAL A 66 8.34 -14.34 -5.20
N GLU A 67 9.58 -14.79 -5.41
CA GLU A 67 10.61 -14.73 -4.37
C GLU A 67 11.05 -13.29 -4.08
N LYS A 68 11.18 -12.42 -5.08
CA LYS A 68 11.44 -10.99 -4.87
C LYS A 68 10.33 -10.33 -4.06
N VAL A 69 9.06 -10.61 -4.38
CA VAL A 69 7.90 -10.15 -3.59
C VAL A 69 8.01 -10.60 -2.13
N ARG A 70 8.35 -11.89 -1.91
CA ARG A 70 8.53 -12.44 -0.57
C ARG A 70 9.64 -11.75 0.20
N GLN A 71 10.80 -11.52 -0.42
CA GLN A 71 11.95 -10.86 0.21
C GLN A 71 11.60 -9.43 0.64
N ILE A 72 10.93 -8.64 -0.21
CA ILE A 72 10.48 -7.30 0.16
C ILE A 72 9.49 -7.39 1.33
N ALA A 73 8.50 -8.29 1.25
CA ALA A 73 7.47 -8.42 2.28
C ALA A 73 8.04 -8.74 3.66
N LEU A 74 9.00 -9.64 3.74
CA LEU A 74 9.65 -10.01 5.01
C LEU A 74 10.59 -8.92 5.53
N ALA A 75 11.21 -8.15 4.63
CA ALA A 75 12.09 -7.07 5.03
C ALA A 75 11.37 -5.92 5.77
N MET A 76 10.06 -5.75 5.54
CA MET A 76 9.26 -4.71 6.20
C MET A 76 9.11 -4.92 7.70
N ASP A 77 9.15 -6.16 8.18
CA ASP A 77 9.01 -6.50 9.61
C ASP A 77 10.03 -5.77 10.50
N ARG A 78 11.25 -5.60 10.01
CA ARG A 78 12.33 -4.92 10.76
C ARG A 78 12.04 -3.45 11.08
N PHE A 79 11.11 -2.84 10.36
CA PHE A 79 10.68 -1.45 10.55
C PHE A 79 9.35 -1.36 11.31
N GLY A 80 8.81 -2.49 11.80
CA GLY A 80 7.51 -2.53 12.47
C GLY A 80 6.32 -2.39 11.51
N VAL A 81 6.55 -2.48 10.20
CA VAL A 81 5.50 -2.47 9.18
C VAL A 81 4.92 -3.88 9.05
N VAL A 82 3.75 -4.09 9.63
CA VAL A 82 3.07 -5.39 9.66
C VAL A 82 2.15 -5.60 8.46
N ARG A 83 1.74 -4.51 7.81
CA ARG A 83 0.95 -4.51 6.58
C ARG A 83 1.41 -3.42 5.65
N PHE A 84 1.37 -3.69 4.34
CA PHE A 84 1.72 -2.68 3.35
C PHE A 84 0.99 -2.90 2.03
N CYS A 85 0.98 -1.85 1.21
CA CYS A 85 0.52 -1.91 -0.17
C CYS A 85 1.74 -1.94 -1.12
N PRO A 86 2.06 -3.10 -1.75
CA PRO A 86 2.96 -3.09 -2.88
C PRO A 86 2.51 -2.08 -3.90
N THR A 87 3.40 -1.15 -4.28
CA THR A 87 3.07 -0.05 -5.18
C THR A 87 3.68 -0.28 -6.55
N ILE A 88 2.83 -0.33 -7.56
CA ILE A 88 3.21 -0.45 -8.95
C ILE A 88 3.08 0.93 -9.58
N THR A 89 4.21 1.49 -10.02
CA THR A 89 4.28 2.80 -10.65
C THR A 89 4.00 2.72 -12.15
N THR A 90 3.82 3.89 -12.77
CA THR A 90 3.58 4.05 -14.22
C THR A 90 4.59 3.26 -15.04
N ASN A 91 4.07 2.39 -15.92
CA ASN A 91 4.87 1.57 -16.83
C ASN A 91 4.02 1.14 -18.04
N SER A 92 4.61 0.32 -18.93
CA SER A 92 3.84 -0.34 -19.98
C SER A 92 2.77 -1.25 -19.37
N ARG A 93 1.72 -1.51 -20.16
CA ARG A 93 0.64 -2.40 -19.72
C ARG A 93 1.14 -3.78 -19.34
N GLU A 94 2.05 -4.32 -20.13
CA GLU A 94 2.64 -5.65 -19.97
C GLU A 94 3.38 -5.78 -18.63
N VAL A 95 4.18 -4.77 -18.28
CA VAL A 95 4.93 -4.73 -17.02
C VAL A 95 3.99 -4.60 -15.84
N ILE A 96 2.99 -3.70 -15.90
CA ILE A 96 1.99 -3.55 -14.84
C ILE A 96 1.22 -4.87 -14.62
N GLU A 97 0.72 -5.49 -15.70
CA GLU A 97 -0.01 -6.76 -15.59
C GLU A 97 0.89 -7.90 -15.08
N HIS A 98 2.17 -7.95 -15.48
CA HIS A 98 3.13 -8.92 -14.95
C HIS A 98 3.30 -8.74 -13.44
N ALA A 99 3.55 -7.53 -12.99
CA ALA A 99 3.71 -7.23 -11.56
C ALA A 99 2.48 -7.61 -10.75
N LEU A 100 1.29 -7.23 -11.23
CA LEU A 100 0.00 -7.56 -10.59
C LEU A 100 -0.22 -9.07 -10.46
N ARG A 101 0.03 -9.83 -11.55
CA ARG A 101 -0.06 -11.31 -11.53
C ARG A 101 0.94 -11.93 -10.56
N THR A 102 2.17 -11.43 -10.53
CA THR A 102 3.24 -11.94 -9.67
C THR A 102 2.91 -11.70 -8.19
N ILE A 103 2.43 -10.51 -7.82
CA ILE A 103 2.00 -10.21 -6.45
C ILE A 103 0.80 -11.07 -6.06
N ALA A 104 -0.20 -11.20 -6.93
CA ALA A 104 -1.36 -12.06 -6.69
C ALA A 104 -0.94 -13.52 -6.47
N GLN A 105 -0.04 -14.03 -7.30
CA GLN A 105 0.53 -15.37 -7.17
C GLN A 105 1.28 -15.55 -5.85
N ALA A 106 2.12 -14.59 -5.46
CA ALA A 106 2.83 -14.62 -4.18
C ALA A 106 1.86 -14.69 -3.00
N CYS A 107 0.79 -13.88 -3.02
CA CYS A 107 -0.25 -13.91 -1.98
C CYS A 107 -1.01 -15.24 -1.91
N ARG A 108 -1.19 -15.94 -3.05
CA ARG A 108 -1.83 -17.27 -3.05
C ARG A 108 -0.91 -18.35 -2.50
N GLN A 109 0.35 -18.33 -2.90
CA GLN A 109 1.29 -19.40 -2.61
C GLN A 109 1.93 -19.28 -1.23
N LEU A 110 2.11 -18.05 -0.72
CA LEU A 110 2.89 -17.75 0.46
C LEU A 110 2.03 -17.09 1.54
N PRO A 111 1.62 -17.83 2.59
CA PRO A 111 0.82 -17.29 3.69
C PRO A 111 1.45 -16.07 4.35
N GLU A 112 2.78 -16.05 4.49
CA GLU A 112 3.54 -14.94 5.07
C GLU A 112 3.45 -13.67 4.23
N VAL A 113 3.37 -13.76 2.90
CA VAL A 113 3.14 -12.62 2.01
C VAL A 113 1.69 -12.15 2.11
N ARG A 114 0.74 -13.11 2.04
CA ARG A 114 -0.69 -12.79 2.13
C ARG A 114 -1.06 -12.04 3.41
N GLN A 115 -0.44 -12.38 4.53
CA GLN A 115 -0.69 -11.71 5.81
C GLN A 115 -0.18 -10.27 5.84
N ARG A 116 0.86 -9.94 5.06
CA ARG A 116 1.50 -8.61 5.03
C ARG A 116 0.95 -7.69 3.95
N VAL A 117 0.46 -8.22 2.85
CA VAL A 117 -0.12 -7.43 1.76
C VAL A 117 -1.55 -7.02 2.12
N ALA A 118 -1.77 -5.71 2.33
CA ALA A 118 -3.09 -5.15 2.63
C ALA A 118 -3.96 -5.00 1.37
N GLY A 119 -3.32 -4.77 0.25
CA GLY A 119 -3.86 -4.57 -1.09
C GLY A 119 -2.74 -4.09 -1.99
N VAL A 120 -3.00 -3.88 -3.27
CA VAL A 120 -2.04 -3.29 -4.20
C VAL A 120 -2.39 -1.82 -4.41
N HIS A 121 -1.39 -0.96 -4.36
CA HIS A 121 -1.47 0.42 -4.79
C HIS A 121 -1.00 0.51 -6.24
N LEU A 122 -1.86 0.97 -7.13
CA LEU A 122 -1.51 1.29 -8.51
C LEU A 122 -1.29 2.80 -8.61
N GLU A 123 -0.04 3.24 -8.74
CA GLU A 123 0.34 4.65 -8.86
C GLU A 123 0.54 5.01 -10.33
N GLY A 124 -0.49 5.50 -10.94
CA GLY A 124 -0.60 5.63 -12.40
C GLY A 124 -1.14 4.35 -13.05
N PRO A 125 -1.06 4.23 -14.37
CA PRO A 125 -0.37 5.07 -15.36
C PRO A 125 -1.10 6.37 -15.75
N TYR A 126 -2.21 6.64 -15.12
CA TYR A 126 -3.10 7.77 -15.37
C TYR A 126 -2.58 9.04 -14.69
N ILE A 127 -1.34 9.38 -14.94
CA ILE A 127 -0.55 10.45 -14.32
C ILE A 127 -0.40 11.60 -15.33
N SER A 128 -0.29 12.84 -14.83
CA SER A 128 -0.03 14.00 -15.66
C SER A 128 1.16 13.78 -16.60
N PRO A 129 1.06 14.14 -17.87
CA PRO A 129 2.20 14.14 -18.79
C PRO A 129 3.12 15.35 -18.61
N GLN A 130 2.70 16.36 -17.83
CA GLN A 130 3.43 17.63 -17.68
C GLN A 130 4.66 17.46 -16.78
N ASP A 131 5.78 18.02 -17.20
CA ASP A 131 7.00 18.07 -16.40
C ASP A 131 6.73 18.82 -15.08
N GLY A 132 7.37 18.38 -14.02
CA GLY A 132 7.10 18.83 -12.67
C GLY A 132 5.98 18.01 -12.02
N ALA A 133 4.74 18.13 -12.48
CA ALA A 133 3.59 17.38 -11.99
C ALA A 133 3.76 15.86 -12.13
N ARG A 134 4.31 15.43 -13.26
CA ARG A 134 4.61 14.02 -13.55
C ARG A 134 5.62 13.40 -12.59
N GLY A 135 6.53 14.19 -12.02
CA GLY A 135 7.61 13.67 -11.20
C GLY A 135 8.51 12.71 -11.98
N ALA A 136 8.90 11.61 -11.35
CA ALA A 136 9.80 10.61 -11.94
C ALA A 136 9.08 9.59 -12.85
N HIS A 137 7.77 9.69 -13.02
CA HIS A 137 7.03 8.75 -13.88
C HIS A 137 7.46 8.87 -15.36
N PRO A 138 7.67 7.76 -16.09
CA PRO A 138 8.12 7.82 -17.49
C PRO A 138 7.01 8.34 -18.41
N LEU A 139 7.29 9.47 -19.09
CA LEU A 139 6.34 10.15 -19.98
C LEU A 139 5.72 9.21 -21.03
N ALA A 140 6.51 8.30 -21.58
CA ALA A 140 6.09 7.35 -22.62
C ALA A 140 4.93 6.42 -22.16
N HIS A 141 4.69 6.30 -20.85
CA HIS A 141 3.69 5.43 -20.27
C HIS A 141 2.57 6.19 -19.56
N CYS A 142 2.68 7.51 -19.41
CA CYS A 142 1.58 8.34 -18.89
C CYS A 142 0.47 8.41 -19.93
N ARG A 143 -0.77 8.22 -19.51
CA ARG A 143 -1.94 8.16 -20.40
C ARG A 143 -3.24 8.50 -19.68
N ALA A 144 -4.25 8.82 -20.48
CA ALA A 144 -5.60 9.06 -19.96
C ALA A 144 -6.19 7.82 -19.29
N PRO A 145 -7.05 7.98 -18.28
CA PRO A 145 -7.76 6.88 -17.65
C PRO A 145 -8.59 6.08 -18.65
N ASP A 146 -8.55 4.75 -18.55
CA ASP A 146 -9.33 3.81 -19.35
C ASP A 146 -9.91 2.72 -18.44
N TRP A 147 -11.26 2.68 -18.35
CA TRP A 147 -11.96 1.72 -17.50
C TRP A 147 -11.71 0.26 -17.91
N ARG A 148 -11.62 -0.03 -19.22
CA ARG A 148 -11.35 -1.40 -19.70
C ARG A 148 -9.93 -1.83 -19.37
N GLU A 149 -8.98 -0.91 -19.40
CA GLU A 149 -7.60 -1.18 -18.98
C GLU A 149 -7.55 -1.45 -17.48
N PHE A 150 -8.20 -0.61 -16.67
CA PHE A 150 -8.26 -0.80 -15.22
C PHE A 150 -8.91 -2.14 -14.83
N GLN A 151 -9.99 -2.54 -15.51
CA GLN A 151 -10.60 -3.85 -15.30
C GLN A 151 -9.63 -5.01 -15.61
N ARG A 152 -8.76 -4.89 -16.61
CA ARG A 152 -7.71 -5.89 -16.89
C ARG A 152 -6.68 -5.91 -15.77
N PHE A 153 -6.30 -4.76 -15.23
CA PHE A 153 -5.39 -4.68 -14.08
C PHE A 153 -6.02 -5.33 -12.85
N GLN A 154 -7.28 -5.05 -12.54
CA GLN A 154 -7.99 -5.70 -11.45
C GLN A 154 -8.08 -7.22 -11.65
N LYS A 155 -8.32 -7.69 -12.86
CA LYS A 155 -8.32 -9.11 -13.18
C LYS A 155 -6.93 -9.74 -12.97
N ALA A 156 -5.86 -9.08 -13.43
CA ALA A 156 -4.49 -9.52 -13.21
C ALA A 156 -4.10 -9.58 -11.73
N ALA A 157 -4.57 -8.61 -10.95
CA ALA A 157 -4.40 -8.53 -9.51
C ALA A 157 -5.32 -9.47 -8.71
N GLU A 158 -6.24 -10.19 -9.34
CA GLU A 158 -7.28 -10.98 -8.67
C GLU A 158 -8.09 -10.16 -7.65
N GLY A 159 -8.45 -8.93 -8.04
CA GLY A 159 -9.22 -8.00 -7.21
C GLY A 159 -8.43 -7.35 -6.07
N ARG A 160 -7.08 -7.41 -6.11
CA ARG A 160 -6.24 -6.88 -5.03
C ARG A 160 -5.87 -5.41 -5.16
N VAL A 161 -6.13 -4.73 -6.27
CA VAL A 161 -5.96 -3.27 -6.32
C VAL A 161 -6.96 -2.64 -5.37
N ARG A 162 -6.47 -1.91 -4.37
CA ARG A 162 -7.27 -1.25 -3.33
C ARG A 162 -7.08 0.24 -3.28
N LEU A 163 -6.01 0.72 -3.89
CA LEU A 163 -5.67 2.13 -3.98
C LEU A 163 -5.19 2.43 -5.40
N LEU A 164 -5.72 3.48 -6.00
CA LEU A 164 -5.32 3.99 -7.31
C LEU A 164 -4.97 5.47 -7.18
N THR A 165 -3.74 5.84 -7.50
CA THR A 165 -3.34 7.25 -7.64
C THR A 165 -3.39 7.67 -9.10
N LEU A 166 -4.08 8.77 -9.38
CA LEU A 166 -4.25 9.33 -10.72
C LEU A 166 -4.23 10.86 -10.74
N SER A 167 -4.04 11.42 -11.94
CA SER A 167 -4.29 12.82 -12.23
C SER A 167 -5.69 13.01 -12.81
N PRO A 168 -6.53 13.89 -12.23
CA PRO A 168 -7.89 14.12 -12.74
C PRO A 168 -7.97 15.14 -13.87
N GLU A 169 -6.85 15.58 -14.46
CA GLU A 169 -6.81 16.60 -15.50
C GLU A 169 -7.28 16.12 -16.88
N TYR A 170 -7.37 14.82 -17.08
CA TYR A 170 -7.85 14.24 -18.33
C TYR A 170 -9.37 14.34 -18.47
N GLU A 171 -9.82 14.52 -19.70
CA GLU A 171 -11.26 14.43 -20.03
C GLU A 171 -11.81 13.06 -19.63
N GLY A 172 -12.98 13.05 -19.03
CA GLY A 172 -13.64 11.82 -18.58
C GLY A 172 -13.12 11.25 -17.24
N SER A 173 -12.15 11.91 -16.58
CA SER A 173 -11.61 11.44 -15.30
C SER A 173 -12.67 11.30 -14.20
N GLU A 174 -13.65 12.22 -14.14
CA GLU A 174 -14.72 12.16 -13.13
C GLU A 174 -15.56 10.88 -13.26
N GLU A 175 -15.93 10.50 -14.49
CA GLU A 175 -16.68 9.26 -14.70
C GLU A 175 -15.84 8.01 -14.39
N PHE A 176 -14.56 8.04 -14.76
CA PHE A 176 -13.64 6.97 -14.41
C PHE A 176 -13.49 6.83 -12.89
N ILE A 177 -13.36 7.96 -12.15
CA ILE A 177 -13.27 7.97 -10.69
C ILE A 177 -14.53 7.35 -10.07
N ARG A 178 -15.75 7.72 -10.54
CA ARG A 178 -17.00 7.11 -10.06
C ARG A 178 -16.99 5.59 -10.24
N GLN A 179 -16.57 5.10 -11.41
CA GLN A 179 -16.51 3.66 -11.68
C GLN A 179 -15.51 2.93 -10.77
N VAL A 180 -14.32 3.51 -10.57
CA VAL A 180 -13.29 2.94 -9.71
C VAL A 180 -13.76 2.91 -8.26
N SER A 181 -14.29 4.03 -7.73
CA SER A 181 -14.78 4.14 -6.35
C SER A 181 -15.96 3.20 -6.11
N ALA A 182 -16.91 3.10 -7.06
CA ALA A 182 -18.02 2.17 -6.99
C ALA A 182 -17.57 0.69 -6.97
N SER A 183 -16.38 0.39 -7.50
CA SER A 183 -15.79 -0.96 -7.44
C SER A 183 -15.10 -1.27 -6.09
N GLY A 184 -15.12 -0.34 -5.13
CA GLY A 184 -14.54 -0.49 -3.80
C GLY A 184 -13.03 -0.23 -3.74
N VAL A 185 -12.50 0.53 -4.70
CA VAL A 185 -11.11 0.98 -4.75
C VAL A 185 -11.04 2.44 -4.32
N VAL A 186 -10.15 2.75 -3.40
CA VAL A 186 -9.89 4.13 -2.97
C VAL A 186 -9.13 4.86 -4.07
N VAL A 187 -9.60 6.04 -4.44
CA VAL A 187 -8.91 6.91 -5.39
C VAL A 187 -8.11 7.96 -4.65
N SER A 188 -6.87 8.15 -5.05
CA SER A 188 -5.98 9.19 -4.56
C SER A 188 -5.61 10.14 -5.72
N ILE A 189 -5.63 11.43 -5.47
CA ILE A 189 -5.17 12.43 -6.44
C ILE A 189 -3.69 12.68 -6.21
N GLY A 190 -2.89 12.46 -7.22
CA GLY A 190 -1.44 12.67 -7.18
C GLY A 190 -0.83 12.84 -8.55
N HIS A 191 0.38 13.36 -8.60
CA HIS A 191 1.12 13.58 -9.83
C HIS A 191 0.30 14.33 -10.89
N THR A 192 -0.27 15.48 -10.48
CA THR A 192 -1.28 16.20 -11.25
C THR A 192 -0.91 17.66 -11.48
N ALA A 193 -1.28 18.18 -12.65
CA ALA A 193 -1.33 19.61 -12.97
C ALA A 193 -2.78 20.13 -13.00
N ALA A 194 -3.73 19.37 -12.45
CA ALA A 194 -5.12 19.76 -12.39
C ALA A 194 -5.34 21.07 -11.61
N SER A 195 -6.29 21.88 -12.08
CA SER A 195 -6.72 23.06 -11.35
C SER A 195 -7.45 22.71 -10.04
N PRO A 196 -7.56 23.64 -9.09
CA PRO A 196 -8.35 23.43 -7.87
C PRO A 196 -9.78 22.97 -8.16
N GLU A 197 -10.42 23.52 -9.21
CA GLU A 197 -11.78 23.16 -9.64
C GLU A 197 -11.86 21.72 -10.15
N GLN A 198 -10.83 21.26 -10.91
CA GLN A 198 -10.75 19.86 -11.37
C GLN A 198 -10.56 18.89 -10.20
N ILE A 199 -9.71 19.26 -9.23
CA ILE A 199 -9.50 18.47 -8.01
C ILE A 199 -10.80 18.38 -7.21
N HIS A 200 -11.54 19.50 -7.05
CA HIS A 200 -12.80 19.51 -6.33
C HIS A 200 -13.84 18.59 -6.97
N ARG A 201 -14.03 18.69 -8.30
CA ARG A 201 -14.94 17.79 -9.03
C ARG A 201 -14.53 16.31 -8.93
N ALA A 202 -13.23 16.04 -8.96
CA ALA A 202 -12.72 14.68 -8.78
C ALA A 202 -13.05 14.13 -7.38
N ALA A 203 -12.90 14.95 -6.34
CA ALA A 203 -13.26 14.57 -4.96
C ALA A 203 -14.78 14.36 -4.78
N GLU A 204 -15.62 15.13 -5.50
CA GLU A 204 -17.08 14.92 -5.53
C GLU A 204 -17.48 13.66 -6.31
N ALA A 205 -16.65 13.23 -7.22
CA ALA A 205 -16.90 12.02 -8.02
C ALA A 205 -16.61 10.72 -7.25
N GLY A 206 -15.81 10.75 -6.16
CA GLY A 206 -15.50 9.61 -5.30
C GLY A 206 -14.12 9.67 -4.74
#